data_50a114e5bd5015d43866153d196ee782
#
_entry.id   50a114e5bd5015d43866153d196ee782
#
_cell.length_a   1.000
_cell.length_b   1.000
_cell.length_c   1.000
_cell.angle_alpha   90.00
_cell.angle_beta   90.00
_cell.angle_gamma   90.00
#
_symmetry.space_group_name_H-M   'P 1'
#
loop_
_entity.id
_entity.type
_entity.pdbx_description
1 polymer ?
#
loop_
_entity_poly.entity_id
_entity_poly.type
_entity_poly.pdbx_seq_one_letter_code
_entity_poly.pdbx_strand_id
1 'polypeptide(L)'
;MRTHHGDEMNTLAEYRARHAQYKTDPDLRLLHATAPFVVTWDDHETDNNYADLSPENNDPGQGNDTTARFAARRRAAYQAYWEHMPLRRLRKPVDTALPLYRRLEYGATATFSVLDTRQYRTNQPYGDKWQVSGPDQWDPKATILGDEQHAWLERSLARSRSTWNVVPQQIYFANWDAVAGPDDGGYNDGWDGYRASRDRVLGYVEERRIDNFVVLTGDVHNNWTNDLRRDFERPETRLLGSEFVTTSITSGGDGSATHDPGQVYWDENPHTKYYSSRRGYVRCSVSKRQYTADYRVVDYVTRPGAPVRTDKSFVIEAGVPGVQDA
;
A
#
# COMPACT_ATOMS: atom_id res chain seq x y z
N MET A 1 19.90 -7.41 -9.01
CA MET A 1 19.46 -6.88 -7.70
C MET A 1 20.49 -5.85 -7.24
N ARG A 2 20.05 -4.72 -6.73
CA ARG A 2 20.95 -3.65 -6.28
C ARG A 2 21.21 -3.81 -4.77
N THR A 3 22.48 -3.91 -4.39
CA THR A 3 22.86 -3.99 -2.98
C THR A 3 22.91 -2.59 -2.39
N HIS A 4 22.39 -2.42 -1.18
CA HIS A 4 22.53 -1.18 -0.42
C HIS A 4 23.98 -0.95 -0.01
N HIS A 5 24.44 0.29 -0.07
CA HIS A 5 25.73 0.69 0.47
C HIS A 5 25.55 1.19 1.92
N GLY A 6 26.40 0.71 2.82
CA GLY A 6 26.35 1.04 4.26
C GLY A 6 25.31 0.23 5.03
N ASP A 7 25.28 0.51 6.33
CA ASP A 7 24.40 -0.13 7.30
C ASP A 7 22.98 0.47 7.29
N GLU A 8 22.16 0.09 8.28
CA GLU A 8 20.86 0.66 8.54
C GLU A 8 20.95 2.17 8.81
N MET A 9 20.06 2.93 8.20
CA MET A 9 20.12 4.39 8.23
C MET A 9 19.52 4.95 9.52
N ASN A 10 20.26 5.85 10.18
CA ASN A 10 19.81 6.53 11.39
C ASN A 10 19.95 8.06 11.31
N THR A 11 20.81 8.55 10.43
CA THR A 11 21.12 9.98 10.30
C THR A 11 20.63 10.54 8.96
N LEU A 12 20.45 11.85 8.92
CA LEU A 12 20.06 12.55 7.68
C LEU A 12 21.09 12.32 6.54
N ALA A 13 22.37 12.24 6.86
CA ALA A 13 23.42 12.00 5.87
C ALA A 13 23.28 10.60 5.22
N GLU A 14 22.97 9.58 6.02
CA GLU A 14 22.77 8.20 5.55
C GLU A 14 21.50 8.09 4.69
N TYR A 15 20.38 8.66 5.10
CA TYR A 15 19.16 8.69 4.29
C TYR A 15 19.38 9.42 2.96
N ARG A 16 20.08 10.57 2.96
CA ARG A 16 20.45 11.28 1.72
C ARG A 16 21.33 10.44 0.81
N ALA A 17 22.31 9.73 1.38
CA ALA A 17 23.19 8.84 0.62
C ALA A 17 22.41 7.68 -0.01
N ARG A 18 21.43 7.10 0.70
CA ARG A 18 20.55 6.04 0.18
C ARG A 18 19.70 6.55 -0.98
N HIS A 19 19.05 7.70 -0.86
CA HIS A 19 18.32 8.32 -1.97
C HIS A 19 19.25 8.62 -3.17
N ALA A 20 20.43 9.16 -2.91
CA ALA A 20 21.43 9.43 -3.96
C ALA A 20 21.87 8.15 -4.68
N GLN A 21 22.08 7.04 -3.96
CA GLN A 21 22.40 5.74 -4.55
C GLN A 21 21.35 5.30 -5.57
N TYR A 22 20.07 5.38 -5.23
CA TYR A 22 18.98 5.02 -6.16
C TYR A 22 18.87 6.01 -7.32
N LYS A 23 19.13 7.29 -7.10
CA LYS A 23 19.15 8.32 -8.17
C LYS A 23 20.36 8.22 -9.13
N THR A 24 21.29 7.29 -8.91
CA THR A 24 22.30 6.95 -9.92
C THR A 24 21.75 6.15 -11.10
N ASP A 25 20.57 5.55 -10.94
CA ASP A 25 19.88 4.81 -12.01
C ASP A 25 19.38 5.78 -13.10
N PRO A 26 19.87 5.65 -14.35
CA PRO A 26 19.49 6.57 -15.44
C PRO A 26 18.02 6.44 -15.82
N ASP A 27 17.44 5.23 -15.76
CA ASP A 27 16.06 4.99 -16.14
C ASP A 27 15.09 5.57 -15.08
N LEU A 28 15.42 5.44 -13.80
CA LEU A 28 14.66 6.09 -12.72
C LEU A 28 14.70 7.62 -12.86
N ARG A 29 15.87 8.19 -13.19
CA ARG A 29 16.00 9.63 -13.42
C ARG A 29 15.19 10.09 -14.64
N LEU A 30 15.24 9.32 -15.72
CA LEU A 30 14.46 9.61 -16.93
C LEU A 30 12.96 9.57 -16.62
N LEU A 31 12.50 8.54 -15.91
CA LEU A 31 11.10 8.43 -15.51
C LEU A 31 10.65 9.62 -14.66
N HIS A 32 11.45 10.03 -13.66
CA HIS A 32 11.15 11.20 -12.83
C HIS A 32 11.17 12.53 -13.61
N ALA A 33 11.92 12.59 -14.71
CA ALA A 33 12.00 13.80 -15.56
C ALA A 33 10.86 13.88 -16.58
N THR A 34 10.26 12.75 -16.96
CA THR A 34 9.29 12.68 -18.07
C THR A 34 7.85 12.45 -17.65
N ALA A 35 7.62 11.95 -16.43
CA ALA A 35 6.28 11.67 -15.93
C ALA A 35 6.00 12.38 -14.59
N PRO A 36 4.78 12.91 -14.37
CA PRO A 36 4.39 13.38 -13.05
C PRO A 36 4.29 12.20 -12.07
N PHE A 37 4.80 12.40 -10.85
CA PHE A 37 4.74 11.41 -9.78
C PHE A 37 3.76 11.84 -8.70
N VAL A 38 2.93 10.90 -8.25
CA VAL A 38 2.13 11.01 -7.05
C VAL A 38 2.72 10.04 -6.04
N VAL A 39 3.65 10.52 -5.24
CA VAL A 39 4.41 9.68 -4.32
C VAL A 39 3.73 9.58 -2.97
N THR A 40 3.86 8.43 -2.34
CA THR A 40 3.67 8.20 -0.90
C THR A 40 4.82 7.31 -0.43
N TRP A 41 5.16 7.37 0.84
CA TRP A 41 6.13 6.44 1.43
C TRP A 41 5.45 5.17 1.90
N ASP A 42 6.26 4.18 2.27
CA ASP A 42 5.88 3.08 3.12
C ASP A 42 6.79 3.07 4.36
N ASP A 43 7.18 1.93 4.84
CA ASP A 43 7.99 1.74 6.05
C ASP A 43 9.48 1.95 5.81
N HIS A 44 10.04 1.32 4.78
CA HIS A 44 11.49 1.33 4.52
C HIS A 44 12.07 2.69 4.11
N GLU A 45 11.25 3.70 3.88
CA GLU A 45 11.71 5.08 3.83
C GLU A 45 12.15 5.58 5.20
N THR A 46 11.78 4.90 6.28
CA THR A 46 12.13 5.23 7.67
C THR A 46 12.68 4.02 8.41
N ASP A 47 11.86 2.99 8.63
CA ASP A 47 12.17 1.80 9.41
C ASP A 47 11.14 0.71 9.13
N ASN A 48 11.55 -0.56 9.08
CA ASN A 48 10.64 -1.68 8.80
C ASN A 48 9.44 -1.67 9.75
N ASN A 49 8.25 -1.82 9.20
CA ASN A 49 6.97 -1.95 9.91
C ASN A 49 6.68 -0.92 11.02
N TYR A 50 7.32 0.25 10.99
CA TYR A 50 7.12 1.25 12.04
C TYR A 50 5.68 1.75 12.11
N ALA A 51 5.24 2.09 13.33
CA ALA A 51 3.93 2.65 13.61
C ALA A 51 4.06 3.97 14.37
N ASP A 52 3.75 5.10 13.72
CA ASP A 52 3.95 6.44 14.28
C ASP A 52 5.38 6.61 14.85
N LEU A 53 5.53 6.76 16.16
CA LEU A 53 6.83 6.87 16.86
C LEU A 53 7.29 5.55 17.50
N SER A 54 6.68 4.45 17.14
CA SER A 54 7.10 3.10 17.54
C SER A 54 7.94 2.48 16.44
N PRO A 55 9.22 2.18 16.69
CA PRO A 55 10.08 1.45 15.76
C PRO A 55 9.63 0.00 15.62
N GLU A 56 10.21 -0.74 14.69
CA GLU A 56 10.03 -2.19 14.62
C GLU A 56 10.29 -2.87 15.97
N ASN A 57 9.40 -3.78 16.34
CA ASN A 57 9.42 -4.42 17.65
C ASN A 57 10.50 -5.46 17.78
N ASN A 58 11.72 -5.28 17.55
CA ASN A 58 12.80 -6.23 17.86
C ASN A 58 14.16 -5.83 17.29
N ASP A 59 14.41 -4.55 17.10
CA ASP A 59 15.72 -4.10 16.64
C ASP A 59 16.48 -3.29 17.71
N PRO A 60 16.78 -3.92 18.87
CA PRO A 60 17.56 -3.28 19.92
C PRO A 60 18.98 -3.06 19.39
N GLY A 61 19.41 -1.82 19.40
CA GLY A 61 20.76 -1.44 18.97
C GLY A 61 20.86 -0.79 17.60
N GLN A 62 19.81 -0.78 16.81
CA GLN A 62 19.77 -0.07 15.53
C GLN A 62 19.39 1.42 15.65
N GLY A 63 19.43 1.97 16.84
CA GLY A 63 19.07 3.36 17.10
C GLY A 63 17.59 3.59 17.40
N ASN A 64 16.80 2.54 17.42
CA ASN A 64 15.34 2.54 17.59
C ASN A 64 14.90 2.18 19.02
N ASP A 65 15.83 1.98 19.91
CA ASP A 65 15.61 1.48 21.28
C ASP A 65 14.85 2.44 22.20
N THR A 66 14.64 3.68 21.76
CA THR A 66 13.81 4.66 22.48
C THR A 66 12.98 5.49 21.52
N THR A 67 11.77 5.91 21.96
CA THR A 67 10.90 6.83 21.19
C THR A 67 11.62 8.11 20.80
N ALA A 68 12.50 8.64 21.63
CA ALA A 68 13.24 9.86 21.32
C ALA A 68 14.28 9.67 20.21
N ARG A 69 14.98 8.53 20.19
CA ARG A 69 15.92 8.18 19.11
C ARG A 69 15.18 7.92 17.82
N PHE A 70 14.10 7.16 17.87
CA PHE A 70 13.29 6.90 16.69
C PHE A 70 12.66 8.19 16.13
N ALA A 71 12.19 9.11 16.98
CA ALA A 71 11.72 10.42 16.55
C ALA A 71 12.81 11.21 15.80
N ALA A 72 14.06 11.15 16.24
CA ALA A 72 15.19 11.76 15.54
C ALA A 72 15.47 11.10 14.20
N ARG A 73 15.43 9.75 14.14
CA ARG A 73 15.56 8.96 12.92
C ARG A 73 14.45 9.31 11.91
N ARG A 74 13.18 9.30 12.33
CA ARG A 74 12.03 9.65 11.49
C ARG A 74 12.13 11.06 10.93
N ARG A 75 12.55 12.03 11.75
CA ARG A 75 12.80 13.41 11.28
C ARG A 75 13.84 13.44 10.17
N ALA A 76 14.93 12.70 10.30
CA ALA A 76 15.98 12.60 9.29
C ALA A 76 15.48 11.96 8.00
N ALA A 77 14.74 10.86 8.09
CA ALA A 77 14.12 10.15 6.98
C ALA A 77 13.14 11.05 6.20
N TYR A 78 12.21 11.72 6.90
CA TYR A 78 11.22 12.59 6.27
C TYR A 78 11.83 13.81 5.60
N GLN A 79 12.89 14.39 6.20
CA GLN A 79 13.65 15.46 5.57
C GLN A 79 14.31 14.98 4.28
N ALA A 80 14.98 13.83 4.29
CA ALA A 80 15.61 13.27 3.10
C ALA A 80 14.58 12.91 2.02
N TYR A 81 13.45 12.33 2.39
CA TYR A 81 12.37 12.02 1.47
C TYR A 81 11.84 13.29 0.79
N TRP A 82 11.58 14.34 1.57
CA TRP A 82 11.11 15.62 1.03
C TRP A 82 12.12 16.26 0.07
N GLU A 83 13.41 16.12 0.33
CA GLU A 83 14.48 16.68 -0.51
C GLU A 83 14.64 15.93 -1.85
N HIS A 84 14.36 14.62 -1.87
CA HIS A 84 14.66 13.75 -3.02
C HIS A 84 13.44 13.33 -3.82
N MET A 85 12.23 13.44 -3.25
CA MET A 85 11.01 13.02 -3.94
C MET A 85 10.24 14.22 -4.49
N PRO A 86 9.45 14.06 -5.58
CA PRO A 86 8.77 15.16 -6.27
C PRO A 86 7.55 15.66 -5.49
N LEU A 87 7.79 16.22 -4.33
CA LEU A 87 6.79 16.84 -3.47
C LEU A 87 6.71 18.35 -3.68
N ARG A 88 5.53 18.94 -3.48
CA ARG A 88 5.37 20.39 -3.52
C ARG A 88 6.11 21.05 -2.35
N ARG A 89 6.81 22.15 -2.62
CA ARG A 89 7.60 22.89 -1.61
C ARG A 89 6.82 23.33 -0.36
N LEU A 90 5.51 23.52 -0.48
CA LEU A 90 4.64 23.89 0.65
C LEU A 90 4.46 22.77 1.69
N ARG A 91 4.82 21.55 1.36
CA ARG A 91 4.73 20.39 2.26
C ARG A 91 6.11 20.04 2.80
N LYS A 92 6.69 20.96 3.57
CA LYS A 92 7.93 20.69 4.28
C LYS A 92 7.66 19.86 5.54
N PRO A 93 8.62 19.00 5.94
CA PRO A 93 8.58 18.38 7.25
C PRO A 93 8.54 19.43 8.36
N VAL A 94 7.74 19.16 9.38
CA VAL A 94 7.70 19.97 10.62
C VAL A 94 7.93 19.00 11.76
N ASP A 95 9.08 19.12 12.40
CA ASP A 95 9.54 18.17 13.41
C ASP A 95 9.53 16.71 12.89
N THR A 96 8.77 15.82 13.49
CA THR A 96 8.61 14.41 13.08
C THR A 96 7.48 14.18 12.10
N ALA A 97 6.83 15.22 11.58
CA ALA A 97 5.67 15.12 10.71
C ALA A 97 5.94 15.68 9.30
N LEU A 98 5.43 14.99 8.30
CA LEU A 98 5.32 15.49 6.92
C LEU A 98 3.90 15.21 6.42
N PRO A 99 3.04 16.24 6.22
CA PRO A 99 1.68 16.05 5.73
C PRO A 99 1.69 15.46 4.32
N LEU A 100 1.54 14.14 4.19
CA LEU A 100 1.67 13.44 2.93
C LEU A 100 0.31 13.07 2.32
N TYR A 101 -0.68 12.71 3.13
CA TYR A 101 -2.01 12.39 2.61
C TYR A 101 -2.63 13.62 1.94
N ARG A 102 -3.22 13.40 0.78
CA ARG A 102 -3.73 14.48 -0.08
C ARG A 102 -4.73 14.01 -1.10
N ARG A 103 -5.55 14.95 -1.56
CA ARG A 103 -6.51 14.74 -2.64
C ARG A 103 -6.01 15.35 -3.94
N LEU A 104 -6.14 14.61 -5.02
CA LEU A 104 -5.88 15.05 -6.37
C LEU A 104 -7.09 14.72 -7.25
N GLU A 105 -7.43 15.60 -8.18
CA GLU A 105 -8.52 15.40 -9.11
C GLU A 105 -8.01 15.42 -10.54
N TYR A 106 -8.39 14.42 -11.31
CA TYR A 106 -8.14 14.37 -12.74
C TYR A 106 -9.46 14.59 -13.50
N GLY A 107 -9.88 15.85 -13.53
CA GLY A 107 -11.16 16.27 -14.08
C GLY A 107 -12.33 15.52 -13.45
N ALA A 108 -13.30 15.13 -14.27
CA ALA A 108 -14.42 14.30 -13.84
C ALA A 108 -14.17 12.80 -13.96
N THR A 109 -12.94 12.40 -14.31
CA THR A 109 -12.62 10.98 -14.52
C THR A 109 -12.24 10.29 -13.22
N ALA A 110 -11.29 10.85 -12.45
CA ALA A 110 -10.81 10.19 -11.22
C ALA A 110 -10.50 11.21 -10.12
N THR A 111 -10.85 10.87 -8.90
CA THR A 111 -10.37 11.50 -7.67
C THR A 111 -9.44 10.54 -6.96
N PHE A 112 -8.23 10.99 -6.65
CA PHE A 112 -7.24 10.24 -5.89
C PHE A 112 -7.19 10.76 -4.47
N SER A 113 -7.50 9.91 -3.50
CA SER A 113 -7.34 10.14 -2.07
C SER A 113 -6.11 9.36 -1.58
N VAL A 114 -4.94 9.98 -1.74
CA VAL A 114 -3.65 9.35 -1.37
C VAL A 114 -3.53 9.32 0.14
N LEU A 115 -3.30 8.14 0.71
CA LEU A 115 -3.19 7.94 2.16
C LEU A 115 -1.74 7.88 2.64
N ASP A 116 -1.60 8.00 3.94
CA ASP A 116 -0.41 7.72 4.72
C ASP A 116 -0.79 6.74 5.83
N THR A 117 -0.38 5.50 5.69
CA THR A 117 -0.75 4.40 6.61
C THR A 117 0.34 4.12 7.64
N ARG A 118 1.40 4.93 7.72
CA ARG A 118 2.51 4.74 8.66
C ARG A 118 2.55 5.80 9.76
N GLN A 119 2.41 7.06 9.40
CA GLN A 119 2.67 8.19 10.31
C GLN A 119 1.64 8.35 11.43
N TYR A 120 0.41 7.90 11.21
CA TYR A 120 -0.73 8.17 12.09
C TYR A 120 -1.32 6.93 12.75
N ARG A 121 -0.73 5.76 12.47
CA ARG A 121 -1.26 4.49 12.96
C ARG A 121 -0.87 4.23 14.42
N THR A 122 -1.74 3.54 15.12
CA THR A 122 -1.38 2.96 16.43
C THR A 122 -0.40 1.80 16.22
N ASN A 123 0.29 1.38 17.28
CA ASN A 123 1.11 0.19 17.22
C ASN A 123 0.28 -1.03 16.84
N GLN A 124 0.88 -1.99 16.14
CA GLN A 124 0.19 -3.19 15.66
C GLN A 124 -0.31 -4.03 16.86
N PRO A 125 -1.60 -4.41 16.87
CA PRO A 125 -2.08 -5.39 17.83
C PRO A 125 -1.27 -6.69 17.71
N TYR A 126 -0.84 -7.26 18.83
CA TYR A 126 -0.02 -8.50 18.89
C TYR A 126 1.35 -8.42 18.20
N GLY A 127 1.85 -7.21 17.83
CA GLY A 127 3.06 -7.02 17.05
C GLY A 127 2.81 -7.06 15.53
N ASP A 128 3.86 -6.83 14.76
CA ASP A 128 3.84 -6.63 13.31
C ASP A 128 3.86 -7.93 12.48
N LYS A 129 3.93 -9.09 13.13
CA LYS A 129 4.12 -10.39 12.48
C LYS A 129 2.80 -11.09 12.20
N TRP A 130 2.92 -12.23 11.55
CA TRP A 130 1.79 -13.13 11.33
C TRP A 130 1.20 -13.62 12.66
N GLN A 131 -0.13 -13.57 12.77
CA GLN A 131 -0.88 -13.97 13.95
C GLN A 131 -2.21 -14.59 13.55
N VAL A 132 -2.71 -15.51 14.38
CA VAL A 132 -4.14 -15.86 14.39
C VAL A 132 -4.91 -14.64 14.90
N SER A 133 -6.05 -14.37 14.29
CA SER A 133 -6.86 -13.20 14.60
C SER A 133 -7.39 -13.20 16.02
N GLY A 134 -7.50 -12.04 16.60
CA GLY A 134 -7.95 -11.85 17.96
C GLY A 134 -8.71 -10.53 18.18
N PRO A 135 -9.27 -10.33 19.39
CA PRO A 135 -10.15 -9.20 19.68
C PRO A 135 -9.48 -7.82 19.51
N ASP A 136 -8.17 -7.71 19.73
CA ASP A 136 -7.48 -6.42 19.68
C ASP A 136 -7.42 -5.82 18.26
N GLN A 137 -7.52 -6.65 17.21
CA GLN A 137 -7.64 -6.19 15.82
C GLN A 137 -9.01 -5.51 15.54
N TRP A 138 -10.00 -5.79 16.39
CA TRP A 138 -11.34 -5.18 16.38
C TRP A 138 -11.49 -4.04 17.39
N ASP A 139 -10.43 -3.69 18.13
CA ASP A 139 -10.48 -2.51 19.02
C ASP A 139 -10.69 -1.25 18.16
N PRO A 140 -11.77 -0.47 18.37
CA PRO A 140 -11.99 0.76 17.63
C PRO A 140 -10.93 1.83 17.86
N LYS A 141 -10.07 1.66 18.87
CA LYS A 141 -8.89 2.52 19.09
C LYS A 141 -7.70 2.13 18.24
N ALA A 142 -7.64 0.88 17.75
CA ALA A 142 -6.62 0.45 16.81
C ALA A 142 -6.90 1.07 15.43
N THR A 143 -6.06 1.98 15.00
CA THR A 143 -6.28 2.74 13.77
C THR A 143 -5.03 2.79 12.89
N ILE A 144 -5.23 2.69 11.57
CA ILE A 144 -4.18 2.91 10.56
C ILE A 144 -4.08 4.38 10.19
N LEU A 145 -5.18 5.08 10.11
CA LEU A 145 -5.23 6.45 9.58
C LEU A 145 -5.19 7.52 10.65
N GLY A 146 -5.47 7.18 11.91
CA GLY A 146 -5.82 8.15 12.92
C GLY A 146 -7.17 8.81 12.61
N ASP A 147 -7.77 9.47 13.59
CA ASP A 147 -9.12 10.05 13.43
C ASP A 147 -9.16 11.20 12.42
N GLU A 148 -8.13 12.02 12.38
CA GLU A 148 -8.10 13.20 11.51
C GLU A 148 -8.03 12.82 10.03
N GLN A 149 -7.12 11.91 9.66
CA GLN A 149 -7.00 11.44 8.28
C GLN A 149 -8.22 10.60 7.88
N HIS A 150 -8.75 9.78 8.80
CA HIS A 150 -9.95 9.01 8.52
C HIS A 150 -11.14 9.93 8.18
N ALA A 151 -11.44 10.92 9.02
CA ALA A 151 -12.48 11.89 8.75
C ALA A 151 -12.23 12.73 7.47
N TRP A 152 -10.95 12.97 7.14
CA TRP A 152 -10.57 13.60 5.88
C TRP A 152 -10.88 12.69 4.69
N LEU A 153 -10.60 11.37 4.78
CA LEU A 153 -10.91 10.40 3.72
C LEU A 153 -12.41 10.35 3.44
N GLU A 154 -13.23 10.24 4.49
CA GLU A 154 -14.69 10.27 4.38
C GLU A 154 -15.18 11.54 3.65
N ARG A 155 -14.67 12.70 4.05
CA ARG A 155 -15.00 13.98 3.38
C ARG A 155 -14.51 14.02 1.93
N SER A 156 -13.36 13.41 1.64
CA SER A 156 -12.81 13.33 0.30
C SER A 156 -13.71 12.50 -0.62
N LEU A 157 -14.12 11.33 -0.15
CA LEU A 157 -15.05 10.43 -0.86
C LEU A 157 -16.42 11.09 -1.08
N ALA A 158 -17.02 11.66 -0.02
CA ALA A 158 -18.33 12.32 -0.09
C ALA A 158 -18.38 13.53 -1.06
N ARG A 159 -17.25 14.21 -1.24
CA ARG A 159 -17.15 15.37 -2.14
C ARG A 159 -16.75 15.02 -3.56
N SER A 160 -16.41 13.75 -3.82
CA SER A 160 -16.02 13.32 -5.16
C SER A 160 -17.17 13.51 -6.15
N ARG A 161 -16.84 14.09 -7.30
CA ARG A 161 -17.74 14.19 -8.46
C ARG A 161 -17.17 13.45 -9.67
N SER A 162 -16.08 12.75 -9.46
CA SER A 162 -15.42 11.95 -10.49
C SER A 162 -16.09 10.59 -10.60
N THR A 163 -15.97 9.97 -11.76
CA THR A 163 -16.45 8.60 -11.96
C THR A 163 -15.74 7.62 -11.03
N TRP A 164 -14.42 7.72 -10.90
CA TRP A 164 -13.60 6.79 -10.11
C TRP A 164 -13.11 7.42 -8.81
N ASN A 165 -13.27 6.69 -7.71
CA ASN A 165 -12.78 7.02 -6.38
C ASN A 165 -11.57 6.12 -6.08
N VAL A 166 -10.38 6.62 -6.33
CA VAL A 166 -9.13 5.85 -6.22
C VAL A 166 -8.42 6.21 -4.93
N VAL A 167 -8.03 5.22 -4.18
CA VAL A 167 -7.33 5.34 -2.89
C VAL A 167 -5.94 4.68 -3.00
N PRO A 168 -4.90 5.41 -3.45
CA PRO A 168 -3.54 4.94 -3.35
C PRO A 168 -3.09 4.92 -1.90
N GLN A 169 -2.57 3.79 -1.45
CA GLN A 169 -2.11 3.57 -0.08
C GLN A 169 -1.00 2.50 -0.06
N GLN A 170 -0.41 2.22 1.09
CA GLN A 170 0.79 1.45 1.19
C GLN A 170 0.54 -0.05 1.28
N ILE A 171 -0.17 -0.51 2.29
CA ILE A 171 -0.21 -1.87 2.83
C ILE A 171 -1.44 -2.67 2.38
N TYR A 172 -1.37 -3.99 2.42
CA TYR A 172 -2.44 -4.88 1.96
C TYR A 172 -3.78 -4.57 2.65
N PHE A 173 -4.82 -4.30 1.83
CA PHE A 173 -6.10 -3.77 2.32
C PHE A 173 -7.17 -4.85 2.52
N ALA A 174 -7.32 -5.78 1.59
CA ALA A 174 -8.30 -6.87 1.69
C ALA A 174 -8.00 -7.79 2.88
N ASN A 175 -8.87 -8.73 3.16
CA ASN A 175 -8.57 -9.80 4.11
C ASN A 175 -7.52 -10.73 3.51
N TRP A 176 -6.60 -11.22 4.35
CA TRP A 176 -5.63 -12.24 3.97
C TRP A 176 -5.64 -13.33 5.03
N ASP A 177 -6.42 -14.36 4.78
CA ASP A 177 -6.45 -15.52 5.64
C ASP A 177 -5.54 -16.64 5.10
N ALA A 178 -4.60 -17.07 5.92
CA ALA A 178 -3.66 -18.14 5.62
C ALA A 178 -3.83 -19.35 6.56
N VAL A 179 -4.98 -19.43 7.27
CA VAL A 179 -5.32 -20.51 8.20
C VAL A 179 -6.49 -21.29 7.65
N ALA A 180 -6.34 -22.61 7.53
CA ALA A 180 -7.45 -23.46 7.12
C ALA A 180 -8.50 -23.60 8.21
N GLY A 181 -9.77 -23.45 7.86
CA GLY A 181 -10.90 -23.74 8.75
C GLY A 181 -11.49 -22.50 9.45
N PRO A 182 -12.06 -22.65 10.65
CA PRO A 182 -12.84 -21.58 11.28
C PRO A 182 -12.01 -20.47 11.93
N ASP A 183 -10.72 -20.67 12.10
CA ASP A 183 -9.79 -19.65 12.58
C ASP A 183 -9.31 -18.82 11.40
N ASP A 184 -9.06 -17.54 11.62
CA ASP A 184 -8.57 -16.60 10.64
C ASP A 184 -7.20 -16.06 11.10
N GLY A 185 -6.28 -15.82 10.19
CA GLY A 185 -4.96 -15.30 10.55
C GLY A 185 -4.22 -14.68 9.38
N GLY A 186 -3.54 -13.58 9.69
CA GLY A 186 -2.83 -12.78 8.71
C GLY A 186 -1.68 -11.96 9.30
N TYR A 187 -1.12 -11.08 8.50
CA TYR A 187 -0.05 -10.17 8.91
C TYR A 187 -0.64 -8.89 9.54
N ASN A 188 -0.28 -8.65 10.80
CA ASN A 188 -0.79 -7.50 11.54
C ASN A 188 -0.23 -6.15 11.07
N ASP A 189 0.81 -6.14 10.25
CA ASP A 189 1.29 -4.90 9.65
C ASP A 189 0.33 -4.36 8.58
N GLY A 190 -0.44 -5.24 7.93
CA GLY A 190 -1.52 -4.88 7.01
C GLY A 190 -2.81 -4.43 7.70
N TRP A 191 -3.87 -4.22 6.91
CA TRP A 191 -5.19 -3.86 7.45
C TRP A 191 -5.85 -4.98 8.26
N ASP A 192 -5.37 -6.22 8.17
CA ASP A 192 -5.82 -7.32 9.03
C ASP A 192 -5.47 -7.11 10.51
N GLY A 193 -4.36 -6.41 10.79
CA GLY A 193 -4.06 -5.96 12.16
C GLY A 193 -5.02 -4.89 12.69
N TYR A 194 -5.84 -4.28 11.84
CA TYR A 194 -6.67 -3.12 12.17
C TYR A 194 -8.08 -3.27 11.56
N ARG A 195 -8.72 -4.41 11.82
CA ARG A 195 -10.01 -4.79 11.23
C ARG A 195 -11.11 -3.79 11.50
N ALA A 196 -11.17 -3.21 12.71
CA ALA A 196 -12.11 -2.14 13.03
C ALA A 196 -11.89 -0.90 12.16
N SER A 197 -10.63 -0.55 11.87
CA SER A 197 -10.30 0.59 11.01
C SER A 197 -10.69 0.32 9.55
N ARG A 198 -10.46 -0.91 9.05
CA ARG A 198 -10.91 -1.35 7.71
C ARG A 198 -12.43 -1.35 7.60
N ASP A 199 -13.13 -1.94 8.57
CA ASP A 199 -14.59 -1.97 8.60
C ASP A 199 -15.20 -0.57 8.58
N ARG A 200 -14.61 0.38 9.30
CA ARG A 200 -15.04 1.78 9.28
C ARG A 200 -14.93 2.41 7.89
N VAL A 201 -13.85 2.14 7.14
CA VAL A 201 -13.72 2.63 5.75
C VAL A 201 -14.74 1.99 4.83
N LEU A 202 -14.83 0.65 4.84
CA LEU A 202 -15.74 -0.09 3.98
C LEU A 202 -17.20 0.17 4.33
N GLY A 203 -17.52 0.30 5.62
CA GLY A 203 -18.84 0.71 6.11
C GLY A 203 -19.25 2.08 5.57
N TYR A 204 -18.35 3.06 5.58
CA TYR A 204 -18.63 4.36 4.99
C TYR A 204 -18.89 4.29 3.48
N VAL A 205 -18.08 3.51 2.75
CA VAL A 205 -18.26 3.27 1.31
C VAL A 205 -19.63 2.67 1.03
N GLU A 206 -20.05 1.68 1.82
CA GLU A 206 -21.34 1.00 1.70
C GLU A 206 -22.51 1.93 2.02
N GLU A 207 -22.50 2.57 3.20
CA GLU A 207 -23.57 3.45 3.68
C GLU A 207 -23.81 4.66 2.79
N ARG A 208 -22.73 5.24 2.27
CA ARG A 208 -22.77 6.40 1.37
C ARG A 208 -22.93 6.03 -0.08
N ARG A 209 -22.94 4.72 -0.40
CA ARG A 209 -23.06 4.21 -1.78
C ARG A 209 -21.99 4.85 -2.68
N ILE A 210 -20.75 4.84 -2.21
CA ILE A 210 -19.62 5.32 -3.00
C ILE A 210 -19.35 4.30 -4.10
N ASP A 211 -19.67 4.65 -5.33
CA ASP A 211 -19.44 3.78 -6.49
C ASP A 211 -18.00 3.89 -7.00
N ASN A 212 -17.59 2.88 -7.79
CA ASN A 212 -16.30 2.82 -8.47
C ASN A 212 -15.11 3.07 -7.50
N PHE A 213 -15.16 2.41 -6.35
CA PHE A 213 -14.13 2.48 -5.33
C PHE A 213 -12.98 1.53 -5.69
N VAL A 214 -11.77 2.08 -5.81
CA VAL A 214 -10.56 1.33 -6.19
C VAL A 214 -9.45 1.65 -5.21
N VAL A 215 -8.85 0.61 -4.63
CA VAL A 215 -7.65 0.72 -3.78
C VAL A 215 -6.42 0.32 -4.59
N LEU A 216 -5.35 1.12 -4.51
CA LEU A 216 -4.05 0.80 -5.09
C LEU A 216 -3.05 0.60 -3.96
N THR A 217 -2.38 -0.54 -3.95
CA THR A 217 -1.58 -1.06 -2.85
C THR A 217 -0.17 -1.46 -3.29
N GLY A 218 0.79 -1.43 -2.37
CA GLY A 218 2.17 -1.91 -2.54
C GLY A 218 2.58 -2.91 -1.46
N ASP A 219 3.74 -2.70 -0.84
CA ASP A 219 4.26 -3.33 0.37
C ASP A 219 4.64 -4.83 0.24
N VAL A 220 3.69 -5.68 -0.04
CA VAL A 220 3.83 -7.15 0.05
C VAL A 220 4.72 -7.81 -1.01
N HIS A 221 5.33 -7.03 -1.90
CA HIS A 221 6.26 -7.47 -2.95
C HIS A 221 5.71 -8.55 -3.90
N ASN A 222 4.39 -8.69 -3.96
CA ASN A 222 3.66 -9.57 -4.85
C ASN A 222 2.51 -8.82 -5.51
N ASN A 223 2.02 -9.36 -6.62
CA ASN A 223 0.82 -8.85 -7.29
C ASN A 223 -0.41 -9.60 -6.79
N TRP A 224 -1.46 -8.86 -6.46
CA TRP A 224 -2.75 -9.42 -6.09
C TRP A 224 -3.88 -8.59 -6.71
N THR A 225 -5.00 -9.23 -6.99
CA THR A 225 -6.26 -8.56 -7.30
C THR A 225 -7.34 -9.09 -6.38
N ASN A 226 -8.01 -8.19 -5.69
CA ASN A 226 -9.04 -8.54 -4.73
C ASN A 226 -10.36 -7.78 -5.02
N ASP A 227 -11.47 -8.48 -4.92
CA ASP A 227 -12.77 -7.85 -4.75
C ASP A 227 -12.97 -7.42 -3.30
N LEU A 228 -13.44 -6.20 -3.10
CA LEU A 228 -13.63 -5.64 -1.75
C LEU A 228 -15.09 -5.72 -1.31
N ARG A 229 -15.30 -6.21 -0.11
CA ARG A 229 -16.58 -6.26 0.58
C ARG A 229 -16.40 -5.97 2.06
N ARG A 230 -17.45 -5.57 2.76
CA ARG A 230 -17.34 -5.27 4.18
C ARG A 230 -17.06 -6.52 5.00
N ASP A 231 -17.72 -7.64 4.65
CA ASP A 231 -17.57 -8.92 5.31
C ASP A 231 -16.97 -9.93 4.32
N PHE A 232 -15.71 -10.24 4.49
CA PHE A 232 -14.99 -11.14 3.60
C PHE A 232 -15.31 -12.62 3.84
N GLU A 233 -15.84 -12.98 5.03
CA GLU A 233 -16.28 -14.34 5.35
C GLU A 233 -17.61 -14.69 4.67
N ARG A 234 -18.36 -13.67 4.21
CA ARG A 234 -19.64 -13.84 3.52
C ARG A 234 -19.56 -13.41 2.06
N PRO A 235 -19.17 -14.33 1.18
CA PRO A 235 -18.94 -14.03 -0.24
C PRO A 235 -20.21 -13.58 -1.00
N GLU A 236 -21.40 -13.81 -0.44
CA GLU A 236 -22.68 -13.34 -0.98
C GLU A 236 -22.96 -11.86 -0.69
N THR A 237 -22.19 -11.21 0.22
CA THR A 237 -22.39 -9.79 0.51
C THR A 237 -22.00 -8.91 -0.66
N ARG A 238 -22.56 -7.69 -0.67
CA ARG A 238 -22.34 -6.72 -1.75
C ARG A 238 -20.87 -6.43 -1.96
N LEU A 239 -20.43 -6.44 -3.20
CA LEU A 239 -19.15 -5.89 -3.61
C LEU A 239 -19.17 -4.36 -3.50
N LEU A 240 -18.12 -3.79 -2.92
CA LEU A 240 -17.97 -2.35 -2.70
C LEU A 240 -16.91 -1.73 -3.60
N GLY A 241 -15.96 -2.51 -4.08
CA GLY A 241 -14.86 -2.04 -4.91
C GLY A 241 -13.86 -3.13 -5.23
N SER A 242 -12.67 -2.72 -5.63
CA SER A 242 -11.58 -3.63 -5.96
C SER A 242 -10.24 -3.08 -5.49
N GLU A 243 -9.32 -3.98 -5.15
CA GLU A 243 -7.93 -3.67 -4.83
C GLU A 243 -6.99 -4.23 -5.89
N PHE A 244 -6.03 -3.41 -6.33
CA PHE A 244 -4.91 -3.82 -7.15
C PHE A 244 -3.62 -3.61 -6.37
N VAL A 245 -3.00 -4.72 -5.99
CA VAL A 245 -1.72 -4.74 -5.28
C VAL A 245 -0.61 -4.91 -6.30
N THR A 246 0.36 -4.00 -6.27
CA THR A 246 1.53 -4.08 -7.14
C THR A 246 2.72 -4.67 -6.40
N THR A 247 3.51 -5.43 -7.13
CA THR A 247 4.77 -6.00 -6.65
C THR A 247 5.88 -4.95 -6.54
N SER A 248 7.04 -5.36 -6.04
CA SER A 248 8.27 -4.57 -6.07
C SER A 248 8.90 -4.52 -7.48
N ILE A 249 9.77 -3.53 -7.71
CA ILE A 249 10.56 -3.44 -8.96
C ILE A 249 11.69 -4.48 -8.98
N THR A 250 12.39 -4.69 -7.86
CA THR A 250 13.53 -5.63 -7.79
C THR A 250 13.65 -6.37 -6.46
N SER A 251 13.02 -5.89 -5.41
CA SER A 251 13.11 -6.49 -4.07
C SER A 251 12.55 -7.90 -4.07
N GLY A 252 13.26 -8.85 -3.44
CA GLY A 252 12.87 -10.26 -3.40
C GLY A 252 13.35 -11.09 -4.62
N GLY A 253 14.20 -10.54 -5.51
CA GLY A 253 14.75 -11.27 -6.66
C GLY A 253 13.74 -11.49 -7.78
N ASP A 254 13.89 -12.57 -8.55
CA ASP A 254 13.13 -12.81 -9.78
C ASP A 254 11.65 -13.18 -9.56
N GLY A 255 11.30 -13.60 -8.35
CA GLY A 255 9.98 -14.17 -8.06
C GLY A 255 9.82 -15.57 -8.66
N SER A 256 8.59 -16.03 -8.83
CA SER A 256 8.24 -17.36 -9.34
C SER A 256 7.39 -17.29 -10.60
N ALA A 257 7.50 -18.29 -11.45
CA ALA A 257 6.59 -18.48 -12.59
C ALA A 257 5.23 -19.03 -12.18
N THR A 258 5.12 -19.62 -10.99
CA THR A 258 3.85 -20.11 -10.44
C THR A 258 3.00 -18.95 -9.94
N HIS A 259 1.70 -19.01 -10.27
CA HIS A 259 0.69 -18.09 -9.78
C HIS A 259 -0.12 -18.72 -8.64
N ASP A 260 0.58 -19.38 -7.73
CA ASP A 260 -0.05 -20.14 -6.66
C ASP A 260 0.55 -19.77 -5.30
N PRO A 261 -0.23 -19.09 -4.44
CA PRO A 261 0.14 -18.79 -3.07
C PRO A 261 -0.10 -19.97 -2.11
N GLY A 262 -0.67 -21.09 -2.62
CA GLY A 262 -1.03 -22.28 -1.85
C GLY A 262 -2.55 -22.50 -1.80
N GLN A 263 -2.95 -23.78 -1.72
CA GLN A 263 -4.37 -24.16 -1.78
C GLN A 263 -5.17 -23.56 -0.63
N VAL A 264 -4.65 -23.59 0.59
CA VAL A 264 -5.31 -23.00 1.77
C VAL A 264 -5.68 -21.53 1.52
N TYR A 265 -4.75 -20.79 0.94
CA TYR A 265 -4.99 -19.39 0.64
C TYR A 265 -6.16 -19.19 -0.35
N TRP A 266 -6.22 -20.00 -1.43
CA TRP A 266 -7.33 -19.91 -2.39
C TRP A 266 -8.68 -20.29 -1.79
N ASP A 267 -8.70 -21.29 -0.93
CA ASP A 267 -9.93 -21.79 -0.29
C ASP A 267 -10.50 -20.77 0.71
N GLU A 268 -9.63 -20.12 1.48
CA GLU A 268 -10.04 -19.18 2.54
C GLU A 268 -10.26 -17.75 2.02
N ASN A 269 -9.75 -17.40 0.81
CA ASN A 269 -9.85 -16.05 0.25
C ASN A 269 -10.59 -16.00 -1.11
N PRO A 270 -11.89 -16.33 -1.18
CA PRO A 270 -12.64 -16.39 -2.44
C PRO A 270 -12.78 -15.02 -3.14
N HIS A 271 -12.49 -13.92 -2.44
CA HIS A 271 -12.43 -12.58 -2.96
C HIS A 271 -11.18 -12.29 -3.79
N THR A 272 -10.11 -13.08 -3.64
CA THR A 272 -8.88 -12.96 -4.42
C THR A 272 -9.08 -13.55 -5.82
N LYS A 273 -8.67 -12.78 -6.84
CA LYS A 273 -8.83 -13.14 -8.27
C LYS A 273 -7.53 -13.42 -8.98
N TYR A 274 -6.41 -12.99 -8.40
CA TYR A 274 -5.10 -13.13 -9.02
C TYR A 274 -3.99 -13.02 -7.99
N TYR A 275 -2.93 -13.81 -8.22
CA TYR A 275 -1.65 -13.73 -7.52
C TYR A 275 -0.49 -13.94 -8.49
N SER A 276 0.60 -13.20 -8.28
CA SER A 276 1.89 -13.45 -8.94
C SER A 276 3.02 -12.83 -8.13
N SER A 277 4.09 -13.59 -7.90
CA SER A 277 5.30 -13.08 -7.25
C SER A 277 6.33 -12.50 -8.22
N ARG A 278 6.01 -12.35 -9.53
CA ARG A 278 6.87 -11.69 -10.51
C ARG A 278 7.05 -10.20 -10.20
N ARG A 279 8.23 -9.67 -10.52
CA ARG A 279 8.54 -8.24 -10.39
C ARG A 279 7.93 -7.45 -11.53
N GLY A 280 7.60 -6.18 -11.27
CA GLY A 280 6.99 -5.33 -12.29
C GLY A 280 6.20 -4.16 -11.72
N TYR A 281 5.07 -3.85 -12.36
CA TYR A 281 4.17 -2.77 -11.98
C TYR A 281 2.77 -2.99 -12.53
N VAL A 282 1.79 -2.32 -11.96
CA VAL A 282 0.42 -2.29 -12.50
C VAL A 282 0.24 -1.04 -13.36
N ARG A 283 -0.17 -1.23 -14.62
CA ARG A 283 -0.55 -0.13 -15.51
C ARG A 283 -2.05 0.03 -15.52
N CYS A 284 -2.54 1.17 -15.04
CA CYS A 284 -3.96 1.49 -15.05
C CYS A 284 -4.31 2.40 -16.24
N SER A 285 -5.33 2.00 -17.03
CA SER A 285 -5.92 2.82 -18.09
C SER A 285 -7.35 3.17 -17.69
N VAL A 286 -7.62 4.46 -17.50
CA VAL A 286 -8.87 4.91 -16.87
C VAL A 286 -9.65 5.83 -17.80
N SER A 287 -10.89 5.47 -18.05
CA SER A 287 -11.89 6.27 -18.76
C SER A 287 -13.13 6.48 -17.87
N LYS A 288 -14.09 7.27 -18.30
CA LYS A 288 -15.38 7.38 -17.59
C LYS A 288 -16.23 6.11 -17.61
N ARG A 289 -15.93 5.16 -18.50
CA ARG A 289 -16.70 3.92 -18.65
C ARG A 289 -16.03 2.73 -18.03
N GLN A 290 -14.69 2.74 -18.00
CA GLN A 290 -13.91 1.55 -17.70
C GLN A 290 -12.60 1.91 -17.02
N TYR A 291 -12.21 1.08 -16.06
CA TYR A 291 -10.90 1.06 -15.41
C TYR A 291 -10.25 -0.27 -15.75
N THR A 292 -9.12 -0.24 -16.48
CA THR A 292 -8.36 -1.44 -16.83
C THR A 292 -7.06 -1.44 -16.04
N ALA A 293 -6.72 -2.58 -15.43
CA ALA A 293 -5.47 -2.80 -14.71
C ALA A 293 -4.68 -3.93 -15.38
N ASP A 294 -3.51 -3.60 -15.95
CA ASP A 294 -2.60 -4.56 -16.57
C ASP A 294 -1.43 -4.83 -15.63
N TYR A 295 -1.24 -6.05 -15.20
CA TYR A 295 -0.07 -6.51 -14.48
C TYR A 295 1.09 -6.69 -15.45
N ARG A 296 2.03 -5.74 -15.42
CA ARG A 296 3.20 -5.69 -16.29
C ARG A 296 4.39 -6.29 -15.54
N VAL A 297 4.83 -7.46 -15.96
CA VAL A 297 5.85 -8.24 -15.24
C VAL A 297 7.08 -8.50 -16.10
N VAL A 298 8.17 -8.83 -15.42
CA VAL A 298 9.41 -9.33 -16.00
C VAL A 298 9.74 -10.71 -15.45
N ASP A 299 10.41 -11.55 -16.24
CA ASP A 299 10.74 -12.90 -15.82
C ASP A 299 11.96 -12.96 -14.90
N TYR A 300 12.81 -11.93 -14.93
CA TYR A 300 13.98 -11.83 -14.07
C TYR A 300 14.39 -10.36 -13.85
N VAL A 301 15.01 -10.10 -12.70
CA VAL A 301 15.60 -8.79 -12.31
C VAL A 301 17.05 -8.91 -11.85
N THR A 302 17.56 -10.13 -11.76
CA THR A 302 18.93 -10.43 -11.33
C THR A 302 19.99 -10.05 -12.36
N ARG A 303 19.57 -9.79 -13.60
CA ARG A 303 20.39 -9.29 -14.71
C ARG A 303 19.57 -8.32 -15.57
N PRO A 304 20.22 -7.41 -16.34
CA PRO A 304 19.53 -6.52 -17.28
C PRO A 304 18.89 -7.27 -18.45
N GLY A 305 17.91 -6.59 -19.13
CA GLY A 305 17.39 -6.99 -20.43
C GLY A 305 16.15 -7.89 -20.39
N ALA A 306 15.50 -8.05 -19.25
CA ALA A 306 14.22 -8.76 -19.19
C ALA A 306 13.14 -8.00 -19.97
N PRO A 307 12.42 -8.65 -20.92
CA PRO A 307 11.29 -8.02 -21.59
C PRO A 307 10.12 -7.88 -20.62
N VAL A 308 9.43 -6.74 -20.70
CA VAL A 308 8.18 -6.50 -19.96
C VAL A 308 7.03 -7.10 -20.76
N ARG A 309 6.21 -7.93 -20.11
CA ARG A 309 4.98 -8.49 -20.69
C ARG A 309 3.76 -8.21 -19.82
N THR A 310 2.57 -8.31 -20.37
CA THR A 310 1.35 -8.38 -19.57
C THR A 310 1.15 -9.82 -19.11
N ASP A 311 1.02 -10.00 -17.81
CA ASP A 311 0.77 -11.30 -17.21
C ASP A 311 -0.73 -11.58 -17.10
N LYS A 312 -1.45 -10.58 -16.60
CA LYS A 312 -2.92 -10.60 -16.46
C LYS A 312 -3.47 -9.19 -16.63
N SER A 313 -4.67 -9.10 -17.15
CA SER A 313 -5.43 -7.86 -17.22
C SER A 313 -6.80 -8.03 -16.59
N PHE A 314 -7.26 -7.00 -15.90
CA PHE A 314 -8.60 -6.92 -15.34
C PHE A 314 -9.29 -5.64 -15.78
N VAL A 315 -10.60 -5.69 -15.79
CA VAL A 315 -11.46 -4.55 -16.08
C VAL A 315 -12.53 -4.38 -15.02
N ILE A 316 -12.84 -3.12 -14.70
CA ILE A 316 -14.03 -2.73 -13.93
C ILE A 316 -14.85 -1.82 -14.83
N GLU A 317 -16.12 -2.12 -15.00
CA GLU A 317 -17.08 -1.23 -15.69
C GLU A 317 -17.66 -0.22 -14.69
N ALA A 318 -17.80 1.04 -15.10
CA ALA A 318 -18.34 2.07 -14.23
C ALA A 318 -19.76 1.74 -13.77
N GLY A 319 -19.99 1.73 -12.47
CA GLY A 319 -21.25 1.36 -11.83
C GLY A 319 -21.41 -0.15 -11.56
N VAL A 320 -20.45 -0.98 -11.97
CA VAL A 320 -20.46 -2.43 -11.73
C VAL A 320 -19.26 -2.78 -10.83
N PRO A 321 -19.46 -2.98 -9.53
CA PRO A 321 -18.35 -3.29 -8.61
C PRO A 321 -17.83 -4.72 -8.84
N GLY A 322 -16.52 -4.88 -8.58
CA GLY A 322 -15.80 -6.13 -8.81
C GLY A 322 -15.04 -6.17 -10.13
N VAL A 323 -13.98 -6.97 -10.17
CA VAL A 323 -13.13 -7.13 -11.34
C VAL A 323 -13.67 -8.21 -12.28
N GLN A 324 -13.45 -8.01 -13.58
CA GLN A 324 -13.71 -8.97 -14.64
C GLN A 324 -12.42 -9.22 -15.41
N ASP A 325 -12.27 -10.40 -15.98
CA ASP A 325 -11.17 -10.69 -16.92
C ASP A 325 -11.28 -9.81 -18.17
N ALA A 326 -10.18 -9.20 -18.60
CA ALA A 326 -10.11 -8.33 -19.77
C ALA A 326 -9.66 -9.10 -21.03
#